data_30401639d9bb6bc06048522f052f6b6a
#
_entry.id   30401639d9bb6bc06048522f052f6b6a
#
_cell.length_a   1.000
_cell.length_b   1.000
_cell.length_c   1.000
_cell.angle_alpha   90.00
_cell.angle_beta   90.00
_cell.angle_gamma   90.00
#
_symmetry.space_group_name_H-M   'P 1'
#
loop_
_entity.id
_entity.type
_entity.pdbx_description
1 polymer ?
#
loop_
_entity_poly.entity_id
_entity_poly.type
_entity_poly.pdbx_seq_one_letter_code
_entity_poly.pdbx_strand_id
1 'polypeptide(L)'
;MRTGDAAAAMRRANQPEEEVISTRQRLLLFSDTGVAAEDALGFSDEELNAGLLIESGVKAGCIAAAGIGPAKLREMGVADAATLRRMGFDPLYLVDSRFCTEANAAFGAVDVKAAFLSSASDAVCLAGSDAVHILSITGEELLDACAGASVEAFAVLQQMQPGQGLAGVSAGTLLNTGLRKQKLLELGYSISNVVAQTQASAPELQKLGFSA
;
A
#
# COMPACT_ATOMS: atom_id res chain seq x y z
N MET A 1 3.75 -63.39 22.83
CA MET A 1 3.13 -62.86 21.60
C MET A 1 2.28 -61.66 21.98
N ARG A 2 2.60 -60.49 21.45
CA ARG A 2 2.07 -59.17 21.90
C ARG A 2 0.72 -58.90 21.22
N THR A 3 -0.37 -58.98 21.99
CA THR A 3 -1.74 -58.70 21.55
C THR A 3 -2.05 -57.17 21.44
N GLY A 4 -1.07 -56.32 21.73
CA GLY A 4 -1.23 -54.87 21.69
C GLY A 4 -1.18 -54.21 20.30
N ASP A 5 -0.46 -54.82 19.37
CA ASP A 5 -0.20 -54.19 18.06
C ASP A 5 -1.37 -54.29 17.07
N ALA A 6 -2.20 -55.35 17.19
CA ALA A 6 -3.36 -55.55 16.32
C ALA A 6 -4.51 -54.59 16.62
N ALA A 7 -4.69 -54.21 17.89
CA ALA A 7 -5.74 -53.26 18.29
C ALA A 7 -5.38 -51.79 17.90
N ALA A 8 -4.09 -51.48 17.89
CA ALA A 8 -3.62 -50.16 17.43
C ALA A 8 -3.72 -50.02 15.90
N ALA A 9 -3.45 -51.11 15.16
CA ALA A 9 -3.61 -51.17 13.70
C ALA A 9 -5.07 -51.06 13.27
N MET A 10 -5.98 -51.74 13.99
CA MET A 10 -7.43 -51.66 13.71
C MET A 10 -8.04 -50.30 14.03
N ARG A 11 -7.51 -49.56 15.02
CA ARG A 11 -7.97 -48.18 15.30
C ARG A 11 -7.53 -47.20 14.23
N ARG A 12 -6.38 -47.39 13.60
CA ARG A 12 -5.92 -46.59 12.46
C ARG A 12 -6.69 -46.86 11.17
N ALA A 13 -7.14 -48.10 10.96
CA ALA A 13 -7.89 -48.49 9.77
C ALA A 13 -9.35 -48.01 9.76
N ASN A 14 -9.90 -47.60 10.90
CA ASN A 14 -11.30 -47.17 11.06
C ASN A 14 -11.48 -45.69 11.41
N GLN A 15 -10.40 -44.89 11.37
CA GLN A 15 -10.57 -43.45 11.27
C GLN A 15 -11.01 -43.17 9.84
N PRO A 16 -12.15 -42.45 9.62
CA PRO A 16 -12.44 -41.94 8.30
C PRO A 16 -11.15 -41.18 7.89
N GLU A 17 -10.69 -41.44 6.69
CA GLU A 17 -9.69 -40.60 6.07
C GLU A 17 -10.28 -39.19 6.15
N GLU A 18 -9.95 -38.44 7.21
CA GLU A 18 -10.10 -36.99 7.18
C GLU A 18 -9.29 -36.58 5.96
N GLU A 19 -10.03 -36.29 4.90
CA GLU A 19 -9.48 -35.77 3.67
C GLU A 19 -8.57 -34.63 4.09
N VAL A 20 -7.25 -34.86 4.09
CA VAL A 20 -6.26 -33.86 4.45
C VAL A 20 -6.37 -32.81 3.36
N ILE A 21 -7.34 -31.93 3.55
CA ILE A 21 -7.51 -30.75 2.69
C ILE A 21 -6.15 -30.05 2.71
N SER A 22 -5.50 -30.00 1.56
CA SER A 22 -4.18 -29.40 1.46
C SER A 22 -4.24 -27.92 1.92
N THR A 23 -3.14 -27.42 2.46
CA THR A 23 -3.05 -26.00 2.85
C THR A 23 -3.52 -25.08 1.73
N ARG A 24 -3.19 -25.41 0.48
CA ARG A 24 -3.66 -24.72 -0.72
C ARG A 24 -5.18 -24.75 -0.87
N GLN A 25 -5.82 -25.90 -0.68
CA GLN A 25 -7.29 -26.04 -0.78
C GLN A 25 -7.99 -25.25 0.32
N ARG A 26 -7.44 -25.25 1.55
CA ARG A 26 -7.96 -24.44 2.64
C ARG A 26 -7.84 -22.95 2.33
N LEU A 27 -6.67 -22.48 1.88
CA LEU A 27 -6.46 -21.08 1.49
C LEU A 27 -7.40 -20.65 0.34
N LEU A 28 -7.69 -21.53 -0.62
CA LEU A 28 -8.66 -21.25 -1.69
C LEU A 28 -10.09 -21.15 -1.18
N LEU A 29 -10.50 -22.01 -0.24
CA LEU A 29 -11.82 -21.92 0.41
C LEU A 29 -12.01 -20.57 1.11
N PHE A 30 -10.99 -20.03 1.75
CA PHE A 30 -11.05 -18.73 2.41
C PHE A 30 -11.07 -17.57 1.43
N SER A 31 -10.42 -17.68 0.26
CA SER A 31 -10.43 -16.63 -0.75
C SER A 31 -11.84 -16.40 -1.34
N ASP A 32 -12.68 -17.43 -1.38
CA ASP A 32 -14.00 -17.35 -2.00
C ASP A 32 -15.15 -17.13 -1.01
N THR A 33 -14.99 -17.51 0.25
CA THR A 33 -16.12 -17.54 1.21
C THR A 33 -16.15 -16.36 2.19
N GLY A 34 -15.12 -15.51 2.24
CA GLY A 34 -15.09 -14.37 3.17
C GLY A 34 -15.12 -14.75 4.65
N VAL A 35 -14.78 -16.00 4.99
CA VAL A 35 -14.72 -16.47 6.38
C VAL A 35 -13.61 -15.77 7.12
N ALA A 36 -13.86 -15.40 8.38
CA ALA A 36 -12.92 -14.72 9.24
C ALA A 36 -11.62 -15.52 9.35
N ALA A 37 -10.55 -14.83 9.20
CA ALA A 37 -9.20 -15.35 9.11
C ALA A 37 -8.70 -16.09 10.36
N GLU A 38 -9.35 -15.90 11.49
CA GLU A 38 -9.04 -16.62 12.73
C GLU A 38 -9.22 -18.13 12.59
N ASP A 39 -10.22 -18.57 11.80
CA ASP A 39 -10.45 -19.99 11.52
C ASP A 39 -9.50 -20.55 10.43
N ALA A 40 -8.90 -19.65 9.62
CA ALA A 40 -7.89 -20.01 8.62
C ALA A 40 -6.52 -20.35 9.23
N LEU A 41 -6.27 -19.89 10.44
CA LEU A 41 -4.98 -19.98 11.12
C LEU A 41 -4.80 -21.26 11.95
N GLY A 42 -5.56 -22.32 11.69
CA GLY A 42 -5.22 -23.68 12.12
C GLY A 42 -3.93 -24.21 11.47
N PHE A 43 -3.23 -23.35 10.71
CA PHE A 43 -1.93 -23.64 10.14
C PHE A 43 -0.82 -23.27 11.13
N SER A 44 0.14 -24.18 11.30
CA SER A 44 1.39 -23.81 11.95
C SER A 44 2.07 -22.71 11.12
N ASP A 45 2.73 -21.77 11.79
CA ASP A 45 3.51 -20.71 11.12
C ASP A 45 4.57 -21.28 10.16
N GLU A 46 4.97 -22.54 10.35
CA GLU A 46 5.96 -23.26 9.55
C GLU A 46 5.42 -23.68 8.17
N GLU A 47 4.10 -23.86 8.04
CA GLU A 47 3.45 -24.27 6.79
C GLU A 47 3.14 -23.09 5.87
N LEU A 48 2.96 -21.89 6.45
CA LEU A 48 2.63 -20.69 5.70
C LEU A 48 3.90 -19.96 5.23
N ASN A 49 4.03 -19.80 3.94
CA ASN A 49 5.06 -18.97 3.34
C ASN A 49 4.47 -18.09 2.23
N ALA A 50 5.20 -17.02 1.88
CA ALA A 50 4.73 -16.06 0.89
C ALA A 50 4.48 -16.67 -0.49
N GLY A 51 5.29 -17.65 -0.91
CA GLY A 51 5.11 -18.36 -2.16
C GLY A 51 3.77 -19.05 -2.23
N LEU A 52 3.39 -19.78 -1.17
CA LEU A 52 2.12 -20.46 -1.07
C LEU A 52 0.94 -19.49 -1.13
N LEU A 53 1.01 -18.35 -0.43
CA LEU A 53 -0.04 -17.33 -0.46
C LEU A 53 -0.23 -16.76 -1.87
N ILE A 54 0.87 -16.49 -2.58
CA ILE A 54 0.83 -15.97 -3.96
C ILE A 54 0.27 -17.03 -4.92
N GLU A 55 0.79 -18.27 -4.86
CA GLU A 55 0.37 -19.36 -5.74
C GLU A 55 -1.11 -19.74 -5.54
N SER A 56 -1.59 -19.66 -4.31
CA SER A 56 -2.98 -19.94 -3.96
C SER A 56 -3.93 -18.80 -4.31
N GLY A 57 -3.41 -17.63 -4.73
CA GLY A 57 -4.24 -16.49 -5.10
C GLY A 57 -5.04 -15.89 -3.93
N VAL A 58 -4.54 -16.05 -2.70
CA VAL A 58 -5.21 -15.49 -1.51
C VAL A 58 -5.21 -13.98 -1.59
N LYS A 59 -6.39 -13.37 -1.52
CA LYS A 59 -6.55 -11.92 -1.62
C LYS A 59 -5.94 -11.19 -0.41
N ALA A 60 -5.34 -10.03 -0.65
CA ALA A 60 -4.79 -9.17 0.39
C ALA A 60 -5.76 -8.90 1.55
N GLY A 61 -7.06 -8.73 1.25
CA GLY A 61 -8.11 -8.55 2.25
C GLY A 61 -8.23 -9.72 3.22
N CYS A 62 -8.10 -10.96 2.75
CA CYS A 62 -8.12 -12.15 3.60
C CYS A 62 -6.86 -12.24 4.47
N ILE A 63 -5.70 -11.91 3.89
CA ILE A 63 -4.42 -11.88 4.61
C ILE A 63 -4.44 -10.83 5.73
N ALA A 64 -4.91 -9.62 5.43
CA ALA A 64 -5.02 -8.54 6.40
C ALA A 64 -6.05 -8.86 7.49
N ALA A 65 -7.21 -9.42 7.13
CA ALA A 65 -8.24 -9.85 8.08
C ALA A 65 -7.73 -10.97 9.00
N ALA A 66 -6.76 -11.80 8.51
CA ALA A 66 -6.02 -12.77 9.31
C ALA A 66 -5.05 -12.16 10.32
N GLY A 67 -4.94 -10.82 10.36
CA GLY A 67 -3.94 -10.16 11.19
C GLY A 67 -2.49 -10.36 10.69
N ILE A 68 -2.33 -10.85 9.45
CA ILE A 68 -1.01 -11.02 8.85
C ILE A 68 -0.59 -9.69 8.22
N GLY A 69 0.20 -8.93 8.97
CA GLY A 69 0.74 -7.65 8.53
C GLY A 69 2.07 -7.77 7.77
N PRO A 70 2.61 -6.61 7.31
CA PRO A 70 3.86 -6.55 6.54
C PRO A 70 5.07 -7.18 7.24
N ALA A 71 5.18 -7.03 8.56
CA ALA A 71 6.26 -7.63 9.34
C ALA A 71 6.23 -9.16 9.26
N LYS A 72 5.04 -9.75 9.47
CA LYS A 72 4.86 -11.21 9.37
C LYS A 72 5.07 -11.71 7.95
N LEU A 73 4.57 -11.00 6.94
CA LEU A 73 4.82 -11.33 5.53
C LEU A 73 6.32 -11.31 5.18
N ARG A 74 7.08 -10.40 5.77
CA ARG A 74 8.55 -10.37 5.62
C ARG A 74 9.19 -11.63 6.21
N GLU A 75 8.78 -12.05 7.41
CA GLU A 75 9.23 -13.30 8.04
C GLU A 75 8.87 -14.52 7.19
N MET A 76 7.72 -14.53 6.53
CA MET A 76 7.25 -15.58 5.64
C MET A 76 7.96 -15.60 4.28
N GLY A 77 8.93 -14.70 4.05
CA GLY A 77 9.77 -14.69 2.85
C GLY A 77 9.36 -13.70 1.77
N VAL A 78 8.45 -12.74 2.04
CA VAL A 78 8.21 -11.62 1.11
C VAL A 78 9.48 -10.79 1.01
N ALA A 79 10.04 -10.72 -0.21
CA ALA A 79 11.36 -10.14 -0.41
C ALA A 79 11.35 -8.60 -0.41
N ASP A 80 10.30 -7.98 -0.95
CA ASP A 80 10.21 -6.54 -1.19
C ASP A 80 8.76 -6.03 -1.14
N ALA A 81 8.60 -4.71 -1.07
CA ALA A 81 7.30 -4.05 -1.06
C ALA A 81 6.53 -4.23 -2.39
N ALA A 82 7.22 -4.41 -3.53
CA ALA A 82 6.58 -4.67 -4.81
C ALA A 82 5.86 -6.04 -4.81
N THR A 83 6.37 -7.00 -4.04
CA THR A 83 5.70 -8.28 -3.83
C THR A 83 4.39 -8.11 -3.07
N LEU A 84 4.32 -7.24 -2.04
CA LEU A 84 3.06 -6.90 -1.38
C LEU A 84 2.04 -6.35 -2.40
N ARG A 85 2.48 -5.45 -3.28
CA ARG A 85 1.62 -4.90 -4.34
C ARG A 85 1.07 -6.00 -5.26
N ARG A 86 1.91 -6.97 -5.65
CA ARG A 86 1.51 -8.14 -6.44
C ARG A 86 0.55 -9.07 -5.72
N MET A 87 0.63 -9.17 -4.39
CA MET A 87 -0.32 -9.90 -3.55
C MET A 87 -1.68 -9.20 -3.43
N GLY A 88 -1.84 -8.01 -4.03
CA GLY A 88 -3.08 -7.27 -4.05
C GLY A 88 -3.25 -6.25 -2.92
N PHE A 89 -2.19 -6.00 -2.13
CA PHE A 89 -2.21 -4.84 -1.25
C PHE A 89 -2.13 -3.57 -2.10
N ASP A 90 -3.08 -2.68 -1.94
CA ASP A 90 -3.15 -1.40 -2.63
C ASP A 90 -2.82 -0.24 -1.67
N PRO A 91 -2.70 1.01 -2.14
CA PRO A 91 -2.39 2.15 -1.27
C PRO A 91 -3.38 2.38 -0.14
N LEU A 92 -4.63 1.89 -0.23
CA LEU A 92 -5.61 2.02 0.86
C LEU A 92 -5.13 1.31 2.15
N TYR A 93 -4.35 0.23 2.02
CA TYR A 93 -3.77 -0.42 3.20
C TYR A 93 -2.74 0.47 3.91
N LEU A 94 -2.03 1.34 3.18
CA LEU A 94 -1.09 2.30 3.78
C LEU A 94 -1.78 3.47 4.48
N VAL A 95 -3.06 3.72 4.21
CA VAL A 95 -3.85 4.71 4.95
C VAL A 95 -4.02 4.30 6.41
N ASP A 96 -4.06 2.99 6.70
CA ASP A 96 -3.92 2.48 8.06
C ASP A 96 -2.48 2.72 8.56
N SER A 97 -2.34 3.56 9.57
CA SER A 97 -1.03 3.97 10.10
C SER A 97 -0.23 2.82 10.69
N ARG A 98 -0.90 1.79 11.24
CA ARG A 98 -0.25 0.60 11.76
C ARG A 98 0.36 -0.21 10.62
N PHE A 99 -0.43 -0.53 9.60
CA PHE A 99 0.05 -1.26 8.42
C PHE A 99 1.21 -0.51 7.76
N CYS A 100 1.06 0.81 7.58
CA CYS A 100 2.10 1.67 7.00
C CYS A 100 3.40 1.65 7.81
N THR A 101 3.30 1.74 9.14
CA THR A 101 4.47 1.68 10.04
C THR A 101 5.16 0.32 9.96
N GLU A 102 4.41 -0.78 9.96
CA GLU A 102 4.95 -2.13 9.80
C GLU A 102 5.62 -2.32 8.43
N ALA A 103 5.00 -1.81 7.35
CA ALA A 103 5.56 -1.87 6.00
C ALA A 103 6.87 -1.08 5.90
N ASN A 104 6.91 0.13 6.45
CA ASN A 104 8.12 0.94 6.52
C ASN A 104 9.25 0.23 7.30
N ALA A 105 8.93 -0.36 8.45
CA ALA A 105 9.91 -1.08 9.26
C ALA A 105 10.43 -2.34 8.56
N ALA A 106 9.57 -3.07 7.84
CA ALA A 106 9.93 -4.33 7.20
C ALA A 106 10.71 -4.15 5.89
N PHE A 107 10.36 -3.14 5.08
CA PHE A 107 10.86 -2.99 3.71
C PHE A 107 11.62 -1.67 3.49
N GLY A 108 11.46 -0.68 4.37
CA GLY A 108 12.04 0.66 4.22
C GLY A 108 11.17 1.61 3.39
N ALA A 109 11.20 2.91 3.75
CA ALA A 109 10.35 3.94 3.14
C ALA A 109 10.56 4.05 1.62
N VAL A 110 11.79 3.89 1.13
CA VAL A 110 12.10 4.02 -0.30
C VAL A 110 11.41 2.94 -1.11
N ASP A 111 11.49 1.68 -0.67
CA ASP A 111 10.89 0.55 -1.38
C ASP A 111 9.35 0.61 -1.31
N VAL A 112 8.80 0.98 -0.14
CA VAL A 112 7.35 1.15 0.02
C VAL A 112 6.82 2.28 -0.87
N LYS A 113 7.49 3.44 -0.91
CA LYS A 113 7.13 4.53 -1.83
C LYS A 113 7.16 4.08 -3.28
N ALA A 114 8.25 3.44 -3.71
CA ALA A 114 8.39 2.97 -5.09
C ALA A 114 7.28 1.99 -5.50
N ALA A 115 6.82 1.13 -4.58
CA ALA A 115 5.78 0.15 -4.85
C ALA A 115 4.36 0.73 -4.85
N PHE A 116 4.08 1.70 -3.97
CA PHE A 116 2.72 2.16 -3.66
C PHE A 116 2.43 3.59 -4.10
N LEU A 117 3.41 4.32 -4.63
CA LEU A 117 3.24 5.65 -5.20
C LEU A 117 3.69 5.64 -6.67
N SER A 118 2.99 4.87 -7.50
CA SER A 118 3.36 4.64 -8.90
C SER A 118 2.37 5.25 -9.90
N SER A 119 1.26 5.80 -9.42
CA SER A 119 0.23 6.39 -10.26
C SER A 119 -0.46 7.58 -9.59
N ALA A 120 -1.18 8.36 -10.38
CA ALA A 120 -1.98 9.47 -9.88
C ALA A 120 -3.05 9.03 -8.87
N SER A 121 -3.69 7.88 -9.08
CA SER A 121 -4.67 7.34 -8.14
C SER A 121 -4.04 6.94 -6.80
N ASP A 122 -2.80 6.43 -6.81
CA ASP A 122 -2.05 6.11 -5.60
C ASP A 122 -1.74 7.41 -4.82
N ALA A 123 -1.28 8.45 -5.53
CA ALA A 123 -0.99 9.75 -4.93
C ALA A 123 -2.23 10.37 -4.27
N VAL A 124 -3.38 10.33 -4.95
CA VAL A 124 -4.66 10.82 -4.39
C VAL A 124 -5.07 10.00 -3.16
N CYS A 125 -4.89 8.69 -3.20
CA CYS A 125 -5.22 7.82 -2.07
C CYS A 125 -4.37 8.12 -0.82
N LEU A 126 -3.07 8.38 -1.00
CA LEU A 126 -2.13 8.61 0.09
C LEU A 126 -2.14 10.05 0.60
N ALA A 127 -2.52 11.01 -0.25
CA ALA A 127 -2.57 12.42 0.13
C ALA A 127 -3.49 12.63 1.36
N GLY A 128 -2.99 13.38 2.35
CA GLY A 128 -3.72 13.65 3.58
C GLY A 128 -3.75 12.51 4.61
N SER A 129 -3.17 11.35 4.30
CA SER A 129 -3.04 10.24 5.24
C SER A 129 -1.74 10.33 6.08
N ASP A 130 -1.69 9.59 7.18
CA ASP A 130 -0.49 9.48 8.01
C ASP A 130 0.69 8.86 7.26
N ALA A 131 0.44 8.11 6.19
CA ALA A 131 1.47 7.53 5.33
C ALA A 131 2.44 8.58 4.78
N VAL A 132 1.96 9.80 4.51
CA VAL A 132 2.81 10.91 4.05
C VAL A 132 3.93 11.20 5.05
N HIS A 133 3.61 11.20 6.35
CA HIS A 133 4.60 11.44 7.40
C HIS A 133 5.44 10.19 7.69
N ILE A 134 4.80 9.02 7.82
CA ILE A 134 5.48 7.76 8.15
C ILE A 134 6.54 7.40 7.09
N LEU A 135 6.21 7.58 5.81
CA LEU A 135 7.09 7.29 4.68
C LEU A 135 7.92 8.50 4.23
N SER A 136 7.74 9.66 4.86
CA SER A 136 8.36 10.93 4.45
C SER A 136 8.13 11.23 2.96
N ILE A 137 6.87 11.11 2.51
CA ILE A 137 6.47 11.44 1.16
C ILE A 137 6.40 12.96 1.04
N THR A 138 7.08 13.51 0.04
CA THR A 138 7.05 14.96 -0.22
C THR A 138 5.87 15.36 -1.12
N GLY A 139 5.46 16.63 -1.06
CA GLY A 139 4.47 17.15 -1.98
C GLY A 139 4.91 17.02 -3.45
N GLU A 140 6.21 17.12 -3.72
CA GLU A 140 6.78 16.92 -5.05
C GLU A 140 6.58 15.47 -5.53
N GLU A 141 6.91 14.46 -4.70
CA GLU A 141 6.70 13.05 -5.05
C GLU A 141 5.22 12.73 -5.35
N LEU A 142 4.28 13.30 -4.57
CA LEU A 142 2.84 13.12 -4.82
C LEU A 142 2.41 13.76 -6.15
N LEU A 143 2.88 14.96 -6.44
CA LEU A 143 2.54 15.66 -7.68
C LEU A 143 3.23 15.07 -8.90
N ASP A 144 4.45 14.57 -8.76
CA ASP A 144 5.17 13.86 -9.84
C ASP A 144 4.44 12.56 -10.22
N ALA A 145 3.89 11.84 -9.24
CA ALA A 145 3.05 10.66 -9.52
C ALA A 145 1.78 11.00 -10.32
N CYS A 146 1.31 12.25 -10.24
CA CYS A 146 0.18 12.73 -11.04
C CYS A 146 0.53 13.04 -12.50
N ALA A 147 1.78 13.08 -12.90
CA ALA A 147 2.39 13.29 -14.22
C ALA A 147 1.43 13.80 -15.33
N GLY A 148 1.16 15.12 -15.33
CA GLY A 148 0.29 15.76 -16.35
C GLY A 148 -1.22 15.61 -16.15
N ALA A 149 -1.67 14.86 -15.15
CA ALA A 149 -3.08 14.71 -14.78
C ALA A 149 -3.51 15.84 -13.83
N SER A 150 -3.92 16.97 -14.37
CA SER A 150 -4.24 18.19 -13.58
C SER A 150 -5.37 18.01 -12.56
N VAL A 151 -6.31 17.11 -12.83
CA VAL A 151 -7.46 16.84 -11.93
C VAL A 151 -6.97 16.13 -10.68
N GLU A 152 -6.14 15.12 -10.84
CA GLU A 152 -5.57 14.34 -9.73
C GLU A 152 -4.59 15.20 -8.93
N ALA A 153 -3.74 15.99 -9.59
CA ALA A 153 -2.84 16.93 -8.91
C ALA A 153 -3.63 17.96 -8.07
N PHE A 154 -4.77 18.43 -8.59
CA PHE A 154 -5.68 19.29 -7.84
C PHE A 154 -6.27 18.57 -6.61
N ALA A 155 -6.71 17.32 -6.77
CA ALA A 155 -7.25 16.52 -5.67
C ALA A 155 -6.20 16.25 -4.58
N VAL A 156 -4.96 15.96 -4.96
CA VAL A 156 -3.83 15.81 -4.02
C VAL A 156 -3.64 17.09 -3.21
N LEU A 157 -3.52 18.24 -3.87
CA LEU A 157 -3.30 19.52 -3.19
C LEU A 157 -4.47 19.90 -2.25
N GLN A 158 -5.71 19.54 -2.61
CA GLN A 158 -6.87 19.79 -1.74
C GLN A 158 -6.84 18.97 -0.44
N GLN A 159 -6.28 17.78 -0.48
CA GLN A 159 -6.18 16.92 0.70
C GLN A 159 -5.01 17.28 1.60
N MET A 160 -3.99 17.94 1.05
CA MET A 160 -2.86 18.44 1.82
C MET A 160 -3.28 19.64 2.70
N GLN A 161 -2.61 19.82 3.82
CA GLN A 161 -2.91 20.94 4.70
C GLN A 161 -2.71 22.30 3.99
N PRO A 162 -3.67 23.24 4.10
CA PRO A 162 -3.54 24.56 3.51
C PRO A 162 -2.22 25.24 3.93
N GLY A 163 -1.49 25.77 2.97
CA GLY A 163 -0.21 26.44 3.18
C GLY A 163 1.01 25.51 3.23
N GLN A 164 0.82 24.19 3.30
CA GLN A 164 1.91 23.21 3.26
C GLN A 164 1.97 22.41 1.94
N GLY A 165 0.92 22.45 1.14
CA GLY A 165 0.80 21.63 -0.06
C GLY A 165 1.89 21.88 -1.12
N LEU A 166 2.42 23.08 -1.22
CA LEU A 166 3.51 23.43 -2.13
C LEU A 166 4.90 23.40 -1.47
N ALA A 167 4.99 23.09 -0.18
CA ALA A 167 6.29 23.03 0.50
C ALA A 167 7.13 21.89 -0.10
N GLY A 168 8.32 22.25 -0.61
CA GLY A 168 9.22 21.33 -1.30
C GLY A 168 8.86 21.04 -2.78
N VAL A 169 7.74 21.55 -3.28
CA VAL A 169 7.34 21.39 -4.68
C VAL A 169 8.07 22.43 -5.53
N SER A 170 8.73 22.01 -6.61
CA SER A 170 9.39 22.92 -7.53
C SER A 170 8.38 23.57 -8.50
N ALA A 171 8.74 24.77 -9.01
CA ALA A 171 7.96 25.38 -10.09
C ALA A 171 7.92 24.50 -11.35
N GLY A 172 8.98 23.73 -11.60
CA GLY A 172 9.05 22.76 -12.67
C GLY A 172 8.01 21.66 -12.54
N THR A 173 7.87 21.09 -11.34
CA THR A 173 6.85 20.08 -11.03
C THR A 173 5.44 20.62 -11.29
N LEU A 174 5.11 21.83 -10.79
CA LEU A 174 3.83 22.47 -11.05
C LEU A 174 3.55 22.66 -12.55
N LEU A 175 4.56 23.07 -13.31
CA LEU A 175 4.44 23.20 -14.76
C LEU A 175 4.18 21.86 -15.45
N ASN A 176 4.87 20.80 -15.02
CA ASN A 176 4.75 19.45 -15.57
C ASN A 176 3.38 18.84 -15.28
N THR A 177 2.83 19.06 -14.08
CA THR A 177 1.49 18.58 -13.72
C THR A 177 0.36 19.35 -14.43
N GLY A 178 0.69 20.39 -15.20
CA GLY A 178 -0.30 21.21 -15.89
C GLY A 178 -1.09 22.18 -15.01
N LEU A 179 -0.79 22.24 -13.71
CA LEU A 179 -1.39 23.25 -12.83
C LEU A 179 -1.03 24.67 -13.29
N ARG A 180 -2.04 25.55 -13.26
CA ARG A 180 -1.93 26.93 -13.70
C ARG A 180 -2.53 27.88 -12.66
N LYS A 181 -2.26 29.15 -12.79
CA LYS A 181 -2.71 30.23 -11.91
C LYS A 181 -4.13 30.05 -11.40
N GLN A 182 -5.08 29.78 -12.30
CA GLN A 182 -6.49 29.67 -11.92
C GLN A 182 -6.69 28.56 -10.88
N LYS A 183 -6.13 27.38 -11.11
CA LYS A 183 -6.22 26.26 -10.18
C LYS A 183 -5.50 26.52 -8.86
N LEU A 184 -4.35 27.15 -8.89
CA LEU A 184 -3.61 27.54 -7.69
C LEU A 184 -4.40 28.55 -6.85
N LEU A 185 -5.06 29.53 -7.49
CA LEU A 185 -5.91 30.49 -6.80
C LEU A 185 -7.19 29.82 -6.21
N GLU A 186 -7.79 28.87 -6.92
CA GLU A 186 -8.93 28.06 -6.41
C GLU A 186 -8.55 27.28 -5.14
N LEU A 187 -7.29 26.86 -5.03
CA LEU A 187 -6.71 26.22 -3.84
C LEU A 187 -6.29 27.22 -2.74
N GLY A 188 -6.46 28.52 -2.98
CA GLY A 188 -6.09 29.57 -2.03
C GLY A 188 -4.61 29.99 -2.06
N TYR A 189 -3.83 29.57 -3.07
CA TYR A 189 -2.44 30.02 -3.22
C TYR A 189 -2.39 31.35 -3.93
N SER A 190 -1.83 32.37 -3.27
CA SER A 190 -1.45 33.65 -3.88
C SER A 190 -0.09 33.53 -4.60
N ILE A 191 0.24 34.51 -5.42
CA ILE A 191 1.58 34.61 -6.03
C ILE A 191 2.68 34.57 -4.95
N SER A 192 2.49 35.25 -3.84
CA SER A 192 3.46 35.30 -2.73
C SER A 192 3.66 33.92 -2.11
N ASN A 193 2.58 33.13 -1.93
CA ASN A 193 2.66 31.76 -1.42
C ASN A 193 3.42 30.87 -2.41
N VAL A 194 3.11 30.97 -3.71
CA VAL A 194 3.80 30.17 -4.74
C VAL A 194 5.28 30.48 -4.73
N VAL A 195 5.68 31.77 -4.74
CA VAL A 195 7.08 32.16 -4.68
C VAL A 195 7.77 31.65 -3.42
N ALA A 196 7.15 31.84 -2.26
CA ALA A 196 7.75 31.47 -0.98
C ALA A 196 7.95 29.96 -0.84
N GLN A 197 7.02 29.14 -1.36
CA GLN A 197 7.03 27.70 -1.16
C GLN A 197 7.79 26.96 -2.27
N THR A 198 7.75 27.46 -3.52
CA THR A 198 8.38 26.79 -4.67
C THR A 198 9.68 27.44 -5.11
N GLN A 199 10.03 28.60 -4.56
CA GLN A 199 11.17 29.44 -5.00
C GLN A 199 11.13 29.77 -6.51
N ALA A 200 9.94 29.88 -7.09
CA ALA A 200 9.75 30.12 -8.51
C ALA A 200 10.35 31.45 -8.96
N SER A 201 11.10 31.39 -10.03
CA SER A 201 11.63 32.57 -10.72
C SER A 201 10.54 33.33 -11.50
N ALA A 202 10.78 34.61 -11.84
CA ALA A 202 9.84 35.41 -12.63
C ALA A 202 9.43 34.74 -13.98
N PRO A 203 10.34 34.14 -14.77
CA PRO A 203 9.97 33.42 -15.98
C PRO A 203 9.07 32.19 -15.72
N GLU A 204 9.29 31.48 -14.61
CA GLU A 204 8.47 30.32 -14.24
C GLU A 204 7.06 30.74 -13.79
N LEU A 205 6.98 31.85 -13.05
CA LEU A 205 5.69 32.44 -12.67
C LEU A 205 4.87 32.86 -13.90
N GLN A 206 5.53 33.43 -14.91
CA GLN A 206 4.91 33.78 -16.20
C GLN A 206 4.38 32.52 -16.91
N LYS A 207 5.16 31.42 -16.93
CA LYS A 207 4.73 30.16 -17.51
C LYS A 207 3.55 29.53 -16.74
N LEU A 208 3.48 29.72 -15.41
CA LEU A 208 2.34 29.35 -14.59
C LEU A 208 1.11 30.24 -14.82
N GLY A 209 1.26 31.38 -15.51
CA GLY A 209 0.17 32.29 -15.85
C GLY A 209 0.01 33.47 -14.90
N PHE A 210 0.96 33.71 -13.99
CA PHE A 210 1.00 34.93 -13.20
C PHE A 210 1.62 36.06 -14.02
N SER A 211 0.99 37.24 -13.99
CA SER A 211 1.61 38.46 -14.56
C SER A 211 2.64 39.02 -13.57
N ALA A 212 3.73 39.50 -14.10
CA ALA A 212 4.73 40.24 -13.35
C ALA A 212 4.15 41.54 -12.79
#